data_b983815dd7a52e7b87637d6309dbbfb4
#
_entry.id   b983815dd7a52e7b87637d6309dbbfb4
#
_cell.length_a   1.000
_cell.length_b   1.000
_cell.length_c   1.000
_cell.angle_alpha   90.00
_cell.angle_beta   90.00
_cell.angle_gamma   90.00
#
_symmetry.space_group_name_H-M   'P 1'
#
loop_
_entity.id
_entity.type
_entity.pdbx_description
1 polymer ?
#
loop_
_entity_poly.entity_id
_entity_poly.type
_entity_poly.pdbx_seq_one_letter_code
_entity_poly.pdbx_strand_id
1 'polypeptide(L)' 'MVLVFKTSVTKKNEVKKLSPLLNELTENNCHWNFDLGDCDKILRVETRQLQPVAVSSLLEVQGFYCEEL' A
#
# COMPACT_ATOMS: atom_id res chain seq x y z
N MET A 1 7.49 2.60 -12.57
CA MET A 1 8.12 1.75 -11.53
C MET A 1 7.04 1.18 -10.65
N VAL A 2 7.15 -0.08 -10.31
CA VAL A 2 6.19 -0.73 -9.42
C VAL A 2 6.88 -1.07 -8.11
N LEU A 3 6.31 -0.62 -7.01
CA LEU A 3 6.75 -0.96 -5.66
C LEU A 3 5.86 -2.08 -5.13
N VAL A 4 6.46 -3.08 -4.52
CA VAL A 4 5.76 -4.25 -3.99
C VAL A 4 6.06 -4.38 -2.50
N PHE A 5 5.01 -4.53 -1.70
CA PHE A 5 5.13 -4.59 -0.25
C PHE A 5 4.41 -5.80 0.30
N LYS A 6 5.01 -6.42 1.30
CA LYS A 6 4.34 -7.40 2.15
C LYS A 6 3.69 -6.65 3.31
N THR A 7 2.41 -6.91 3.58
CA THR A 7 1.67 -6.18 4.60
C THR A 7 0.91 -7.10 5.54
N SER A 8 0.37 -6.52 6.62
CA SER A 8 -0.54 -7.20 7.53
C SER A 8 -2.01 -6.89 7.24
N VAL A 9 -2.31 -6.25 6.12
CA VAL A 9 -3.69 -5.93 5.71
C VAL A 9 -4.37 -7.21 5.23
N THR A 10 -5.44 -7.63 5.91
CA THR A 10 -6.10 -8.92 5.64
C THR A 10 -7.55 -8.80 5.22
N LYS A 11 -8.20 -7.68 5.48
CA LYS A 11 -9.65 -7.52 5.31
C LYS A 11 -9.97 -6.38 4.36
N LYS A 12 -11.09 -6.51 3.64
CA LYS A 12 -11.54 -5.46 2.71
C LYS A 12 -11.86 -4.15 3.42
N ASN A 13 -12.38 -4.19 4.65
CA ASN A 13 -12.65 -2.97 5.40
C ASN A 13 -11.37 -2.23 5.78
N GLU A 14 -10.27 -2.94 5.97
CA GLU A 14 -8.96 -2.32 6.19
C GLU A 14 -8.48 -1.62 4.91
N VAL A 15 -8.68 -2.24 3.76
CA VAL A 15 -8.38 -1.61 2.47
C VAL A 15 -9.20 -0.33 2.28
N LYS A 16 -10.49 -0.37 2.62
CA LYS A 16 -11.35 0.82 2.53
C LYS A 16 -10.88 1.94 3.44
N LYS A 17 -10.39 1.60 4.62
CA LYS A 17 -9.83 2.59 5.55
C LYS A 17 -8.58 3.24 5.00
N LEU A 18 -7.73 2.47 4.33
CA LEU A 18 -6.48 2.97 3.76
C LEU A 18 -6.67 3.66 2.42
N SER A 19 -7.76 3.36 1.71
CA SER A 19 -7.99 3.84 0.34
C SER A 19 -7.89 5.35 0.19
N PRO A 20 -8.58 6.19 1.01
CA PRO A 20 -8.45 7.64 0.86
C PRO A 20 -7.03 8.12 1.11
N LEU A 21 -6.33 7.49 2.03
CA LEU A 21 -4.95 7.87 2.35
C LEU A 21 -4.00 7.51 1.22
N LEU A 22 -4.16 6.32 0.65
CA LEU A 22 -3.34 5.89 -0.49
C LEU A 22 -3.65 6.72 -1.74
N ASN A 23 -4.92 7.05 -1.98
CA ASN A 23 -5.29 7.90 -3.10
C ASN A 23 -4.67 9.28 -2.98
N GLU A 24 -4.65 9.85 -1.79
CA GLU A 24 -4.02 11.13 -1.55
C GLU A 24 -2.51 11.08 -1.77
N LEU A 25 -1.88 10.01 -1.30
CA LEU A 25 -0.44 9.83 -1.44
C LEU A 25 -0.01 9.63 -2.90
N THR A 26 -0.80 8.87 -3.67
CA THR A 26 -0.42 8.46 -5.02
C THR A 26 -0.82 9.46 -6.11
N GLU A 27 -1.78 10.32 -5.84
CA GLU A 27 -2.27 11.34 -6.78
C GLU A 27 -2.73 10.75 -8.13
N ASN A 28 -2.78 11.60 -9.19
CA ASN A 28 -3.50 11.27 -10.42
C ASN A 28 -2.78 10.28 -11.34
N ASN A 29 -1.47 10.14 -11.23
CA ASN A 29 -0.68 9.33 -12.16
C ASN A 29 -0.16 8.04 -11.54
N CYS A 30 -0.66 7.69 -10.38
CA CYS A 30 -0.21 6.51 -9.66
C CYS A 30 -1.39 5.58 -9.40
N HIS A 31 -1.11 4.30 -9.35
CA HIS A 31 -2.11 3.27 -9.08
C HIS A 31 -1.63 2.37 -7.97
N TRP A 32 -2.55 1.87 -7.19
CA TRP A 32 -2.25 0.91 -6.14
C TRP A 32 -3.34 -0.14 -6.08
N ASN A 33 -2.98 -1.33 -5.63
CA ASN A 33 -3.95 -2.37 -5.32
C ASN A 33 -3.40 -3.31 -4.27
N PHE A 34 -4.32 -3.99 -3.60
CA PHE A 34 -3.99 -5.06 -2.67
C PHE A 34 -4.35 -6.41 -3.26
N ASP A 35 -3.45 -7.37 -3.13
CA ASP A 35 -3.73 -8.76 -3.43
C ASP A 35 -3.88 -9.51 -2.11
N LEU A 36 -5.10 -9.56 -1.61
CA LEU A 36 -5.41 -10.21 -0.33
C LEU A 36 -5.53 -11.72 -0.45
N GLY A 37 -5.61 -12.24 -1.68
CA GLY A 37 -5.59 -13.66 -1.92
C GLY A 37 -4.21 -14.28 -1.79
N ASP A 38 -3.16 -13.46 -1.86
CA ASP A 38 -1.79 -13.91 -1.63
C ASP A 38 -1.55 -14.12 -0.13
N CYS A 39 -0.79 -15.15 0.22
CA CYS A 39 -0.48 -15.41 1.63
C CYS A 39 0.36 -14.31 2.27
N ASP A 40 1.08 -13.54 1.47
CA ASP A 40 1.89 -12.41 1.94
C ASP A 40 1.12 -11.09 2.00
N LYS A 41 -0.14 -11.07 1.59
CA LYS A 41 -0.98 -9.86 1.63
C LYS A 41 -0.28 -8.70 0.93
N ILE A 42 -0.13 -8.81 -0.37
CA ILE A 42 0.71 -7.91 -1.16
C ILE A 42 -0.02 -6.60 -1.46
N LEU A 43 0.69 -5.50 -1.29
CA LEU A 43 0.31 -4.18 -1.81
C LEU A 43 1.24 -3.84 -2.97
N ARG A 44 0.66 -3.53 -4.13
CA ARG A 44 1.40 -3.04 -5.29
C ARG A 44 1.07 -1.57 -5.48
N VAL A 45 2.12 -0.77 -5.67
CA VAL A 45 1.98 0.66 -5.94
C VAL A 45 2.76 0.99 -7.21
N GLU A 46 2.04 1.42 -8.24
CA GLU A 46 2.66 1.88 -9.48
C GLU A 46 2.85 3.38 -9.41
N THR A 47 4.10 3.82 -9.44
CA THR A 47 4.43 5.22 -9.24
C THR A 47 5.71 5.60 -9.99
N ARG A 48 5.85 6.90 -10.28
CA ARG A 48 7.09 7.45 -10.85
C ARG A 48 7.89 8.25 -9.83
N GLN A 49 7.28 8.65 -8.74
CA GLN A 49 7.88 9.66 -7.85
C GLN A 49 7.95 9.23 -6.39
N LEU A 50 7.13 8.28 -5.96
CA LEU A 50 7.08 7.93 -4.55
C LEU A 50 8.28 7.11 -4.12
N GLN A 51 8.80 7.44 -2.96
CA GLN A 51 9.79 6.62 -2.27
C GLN A 51 9.08 5.47 -1.56
N PRO A 52 9.70 4.27 -1.50
CA PRO A 52 9.09 3.16 -0.75
C PRO A 52 8.77 3.51 0.70
N VAL A 53 9.62 4.32 1.34
CA VAL A 53 9.42 4.71 2.74
C VAL A 53 8.12 5.51 2.93
N ALA A 54 7.69 6.27 1.92
CA ALA A 54 6.45 7.03 2.03
C ALA A 54 5.24 6.09 2.19
N VAL A 55 5.24 4.99 1.46
CA VAL A 55 4.16 3.99 1.52
C VAL A 55 4.24 3.20 2.84
N SER A 56 5.41 2.71 3.20
CA SER A 56 5.55 1.93 4.43
C SER A 56 5.24 2.75 5.67
N SER A 57 5.67 4.02 5.69
CA SER A 57 5.36 4.91 6.82
C SER A 57 3.87 5.16 6.95
N LEU A 58 3.16 5.33 5.83
CA LEU A 58 1.72 5.53 5.86
C LEU A 58 1.01 4.34 6.53
N LEU A 59 1.35 3.12 6.13
CA LEU A 59 0.75 1.93 6.69
C LEU A 59 1.13 1.74 8.17
N GLU A 60 2.38 1.99 8.51
CA GLU A 60 2.85 1.85 9.89
C GLU A 60 2.14 2.83 10.84
N VAL A 61 1.94 4.08 10.41
CA VAL A 61 1.19 5.07 11.19
C VAL A 61 -0.24 4.61 11.43
N GLN A 62 -0.82 3.89 10.50
CA GLN A 62 -2.17 3.34 10.63
C GLN A 62 -2.21 2.02 11.41
N GLY A 63 -1.08 1.53 11.89
CA GLY A 63 -1.01 0.32 12.69
C GLY A 63 -0.82 -0.97 11.91
N PHE A 64 -0.40 -0.88 10.65
CA PHE A 64 -0.18 -2.06 9.80
C PHE A 64 1.31 -2.29 9.58
N TYR A 65 1.69 -3.57 9.50
CA TYR A 65 3.02 -3.95 9.06
C TYR A 65 3.14 -3.72 7.55
N CYS A 66 4.29 -3.22 7.12
CA CYS A 66 4.56 -3.00 5.71
C CYS A 66 6.07 -3.11 5.46
N GLU A 67 6.45 -4.03 4.59
CA GLU A 67 7.84 -4.27 4.24
C GLU A 67 7.98 -4.30 2.71
N GLU A 68 8.91 -3.53 2.17
CA GLU A 68 9.20 -3.59 0.76
C GLU A 68 9.90 -4.90 0.41
N LEU A 69 9.44 -5.54 -0.66
CA LEU A 69 10.04 -6.78 -1.17
C LEU A 69 11.12 -6.52 -2.21
#